data_227f618fa53186651da27d37b9b8c9be
#
_entry.id   227f618fa53186651da27d37b9b8c9be
#
_cell.length_a   1.000
_cell.length_b   1.000
_cell.length_c   1.000
_cell.angle_alpha   90.00
_cell.angle_beta   90.00
_cell.angle_gamma   90.00
#
_symmetry.space_group_name_H-M   'P 1'
#
loop_
_entity.id
_entity.type
_entity.pdbx_description
1 polymer ?
#
loop_
_entity_poly.entity_id
_entity_poly.type
_entity_poly.pdbx_seq_one_letter_code
_entity_poly.pdbx_strand_id
1 'polypeptide(L)'
;GSAGKTTLKTMLGDLLQKYSSTFFSPKSYNNHFGVPLSLCNIEPKHKYGVFEVGMNRFNEILKLSSILKPDIGIITNISEAHIENFRNIDEIAKAKSEIIYNIKKGGTIILNRDDKFYNFFEKIAHKNKIKVRSFGFSKKSNVRFLNIKKTKKNIILKSIVDEEEYLLPINNTNRNYIMNI
;
A
#
# COMPACT_ATOMS: atom_id res chain seq x y z
N GLY A 1 5.24 -1.18 2.76
CA GLY A 1 6.10 -0.01 2.84
C GLY A 1 6.72 0.18 4.22
N SER A 2 7.62 1.15 4.35
CA SER A 2 8.30 1.43 5.62
C SER A 2 7.42 2.21 6.59
N ALA A 3 6.62 3.16 6.11
CA ALA A 3 5.69 3.97 6.89
C ALA A 3 4.29 3.98 6.27
N GLY A 4 3.27 4.36 7.05
CA GLY A 4 1.91 4.57 6.59
C GLY A 4 1.05 3.31 6.42
N LYS A 5 1.58 2.11 6.64
CA LYS A 5 0.84 0.85 6.43
C LYS A 5 -0.45 0.76 7.24
N THR A 6 -0.37 0.95 8.54
CA THR A 6 -1.54 0.85 9.44
C THR A 6 -2.58 1.94 9.13
N THR A 7 -2.11 3.17 8.87
CA THR A 7 -2.99 4.28 8.48
C THR A 7 -3.72 3.95 7.19
N LEU A 8 -3.00 3.55 6.14
CA LEU A 8 -3.59 3.18 4.85
C LEU A 8 -4.58 2.00 5.00
N LYS A 9 -4.20 0.95 5.74
CA LYS A 9 -5.07 -0.20 6.01
C LYS A 9 -6.38 0.24 6.65
N THR A 10 -6.32 1.09 7.68
CA THR A 10 -7.52 1.57 8.39
C THR A 10 -8.37 2.44 7.47
N MET A 11 -7.78 3.43 6.80
CA MET A 11 -8.52 4.30 5.87
C MET A 11 -9.19 3.50 4.75
N LEU A 12 -8.49 2.53 4.17
CA LEU A 12 -9.03 1.68 3.12
C LEU A 12 -10.13 0.75 3.65
N GLY A 13 -9.94 0.16 4.84
CA GLY A 13 -10.95 -0.67 5.51
C GLY A 13 -12.23 0.11 5.78
N ASP A 14 -12.12 1.29 6.40
CA ASP A 14 -13.26 2.17 6.70
C ASP A 14 -13.98 2.64 5.43
N LEU A 15 -13.23 2.93 4.36
CA LEU A 15 -13.81 3.32 3.08
C LEU A 15 -14.58 2.16 2.44
N LEU A 16 -13.97 0.99 2.34
CA LEU A 16 -14.57 -0.19 1.71
C LEU A 16 -15.81 -0.69 2.47
N GLN A 17 -15.84 -0.56 3.79
CA GLN A 17 -17.02 -0.90 4.60
C GLN A 17 -18.27 -0.09 4.24
N LYS A 18 -18.11 1.13 3.70
CA LYS A 18 -19.26 1.93 3.22
C LYS A 18 -19.91 1.36 1.96
N TYR A 19 -19.20 0.54 1.22
CA TYR A 19 -19.66 -0.03 -0.06
C TYR A 19 -19.98 -1.51 0.03
N SER A 20 -19.32 -2.26 0.90
CA SER A 20 -19.52 -3.71 1.01
C SER A 20 -18.96 -4.26 2.31
N SER A 21 -19.41 -5.47 2.68
CA SER A 21 -18.87 -6.19 3.84
C SER A 21 -17.36 -6.38 3.69
N THR A 22 -16.59 -5.78 4.59
CA THR A 22 -15.13 -5.71 4.53
C THR A 22 -14.53 -6.13 5.85
N PHE A 23 -13.60 -7.05 5.81
CA PHE A 23 -12.71 -7.35 6.92
C PHE A 23 -11.40 -6.58 6.76
N PHE A 24 -10.87 -6.01 7.82
CA PHE A 24 -9.48 -5.53 7.86
C PHE A 24 -8.82 -5.91 9.18
N SER A 25 -7.53 -6.26 9.10
CA SER A 25 -6.80 -6.78 10.25
C SER A 25 -6.78 -5.76 11.39
N PRO A 26 -7.04 -6.17 12.64
CA PRO A 26 -7.05 -5.27 13.79
C PRO A 26 -5.64 -4.76 14.09
N LYS A 27 -5.54 -3.57 14.69
CA LYS A 27 -4.27 -2.99 15.14
C LYS A 27 -3.17 -3.11 14.07
N SER A 28 -1.95 -3.44 14.49
CA SER A 28 -0.80 -3.74 13.63
C SER A 28 -0.50 -5.25 13.58
N TYR A 29 -1.55 -6.08 13.40
CA TYR A 29 -1.40 -7.54 13.25
C TYR A 29 -0.81 -7.87 11.88
N ASN A 30 0.51 -7.63 11.73
CA ASN A 30 1.23 -7.64 10.46
C ASN A 30 2.38 -8.66 10.39
N ASN A 31 2.57 -9.49 11.42
CA ASN A 31 3.62 -10.49 11.55
C ASN A 31 3.10 -11.92 11.37
N HIS A 32 3.98 -12.91 11.59
CA HIS A 32 3.70 -14.33 11.41
C HIS A 32 2.64 -14.93 12.37
N PHE A 33 2.27 -14.22 13.43
CA PHE A 33 1.11 -14.55 14.27
C PHE A 33 -0.13 -13.75 13.87
N GLY A 34 0.04 -12.43 13.70
CA GLY A 34 -1.07 -11.50 13.48
C GLY A 34 -1.77 -11.72 12.14
N VAL A 35 -1.04 -12.00 11.05
CA VAL A 35 -1.64 -12.20 9.72
C VAL A 35 -2.47 -13.50 9.67
N PRO A 36 -1.96 -14.69 10.10
CA PRO A 36 -2.80 -15.89 10.14
C PRO A 36 -4.01 -15.75 11.06
N LEU A 37 -3.82 -15.18 12.27
CA LEU A 37 -4.93 -14.94 13.18
C LEU A 37 -6.01 -14.03 12.58
N SER A 38 -5.59 -12.97 11.86
CA SER A 38 -6.52 -12.10 11.15
C SER A 38 -7.23 -12.83 10.03
N LEU A 39 -6.55 -13.73 9.32
CA LEU A 39 -7.13 -14.50 8.22
C LEU A 39 -8.22 -15.47 8.74
N CYS A 40 -8.02 -16.08 9.92
CA CYS A 40 -9.02 -16.94 10.55
C CYS A 40 -10.33 -16.20 10.93
N ASN A 41 -10.32 -14.88 10.99
CA ASN A 41 -11.51 -14.07 11.29
C ASN A 41 -12.26 -13.60 10.01
N ILE A 42 -11.82 -14.01 8.83
CA ILE A 42 -12.59 -13.76 7.61
C ILE A 42 -13.78 -14.71 7.58
N GLU A 43 -14.95 -14.15 7.33
CA GLU A 43 -16.19 -14.89 7.14
C GLU A 43 -16.62 -14.87 5.67
N PRO A 44 -17.42 -15.86 5.21
CA PRO A 44 -17.90 -15.91 3.81
C PRO A 44 -18.66 -14.66 3.35
N LYS A 45 -19.24 -13.89 4.28
CA LYS A 45 -19.92 -12.63 3.98
C LYS A 45 -18.99 -11.50 3.57
N HIS A 46 -17.69 -11.58 3.92
CA HIS A 46 -16.74 -10.52 3.62
C HIS A 46 -16.35 -10.55 2.15
N LYS A 47 -16.68 -9.49 1.43
CA LYS A 47 -16.33 -9.30 0.02
C LYS A 47 -14.90 -8.81 -0.16
N TYR A 48 -14.40 -8.05 0.81
CA TYR A 48 -13.03 -7.53 0.82
C TYR A 48 -12.30 -7.92 2.10
N GLY A 49 -11.00 -8.19 1.97
CA GLY A 49 -10.07 -8.38 3.07
C GLY A 49 -8.87 -7.45 2.93
N VAL A 50 -8.62 -6.60 3.93
CA VAL A 50 -7.49 -5.66 3.95
C VAL A 50 -6.50 -6.06 5.04
N PHE A 51 -5.29 -6.42 4.64
CA PHE A 51 -4.25 -6.90 5.53
C PHE A 51 -3.02 -5.99 5.49
N GLU A 52 -2.45 -5.78 6.66
CA GLU A 52 -1.13 -5.21 6.78
C GLU A 52 -0.09 -6.33 6.85
N VAL A 53 1.02 -6.20 6.11
CA VAL A 53 2.14 -7.13 6.15
C VAL A 53 3.41 -6.38 6.53
N GLY A 54 4.05 -6.80 7.61
CA GLY A 54 5.32 -6.30 8.11
C GLY A 54 6.45 -7.30 7.91
N MET A 55 7.68 -6.88 8.16
CA MET A 55 8.87 -7.75 8.14
C MET A 55 9.99 -7.17 9.01
N ASN A 56 10.81 -8.04 9.56
CA ASN A 56 12.10 -7.77 10.17
C ASN A 56 13.25 -8.48 9.44
N ARG A 57 12.97 -9.49 8.61
CA ARG A 57 13.94 -10.30 7.89
C ARG A 57 13.44 -10.64 6.48
N PHE A 58 14.36 -11.09 5.63
CA PHE A 58 14.01 -11.67 4.33
C PHE A 58 13.09 -12.88 4.47
N ASN A 59 12.27 -13.11 3.45
CA ASN A 59 11.30 -14.20 3.33
C ASN A 59 10.10 -14.12 4.28
N GLU A 60 9.99 -13.12 5.16
CA GLU A 60 8.81 -12.96 6.01
C GLU A 60 7.60 -12.48 5.18
N ILE A 61 7.77 -11.45 4.36
CA ILE A 61 6.71 -11.00 3.45
C ILE A 61 6.37 -12.08 2.44
N LEU A 62 7.36 -12.80 1.92
CA LEU A 62 7.12 -13.92 1.00
C LEU A 62 6.19 -14.97 1.61
N LYS A 63 6.49 -15.42 2.84
CA LYS A 63 5.67 -16.40 3.56
C LYS A 63 4.26 -15.87 3.85
N LEU A 64 4.16 -14.64 4.38
CA LEU A 64 2.86 -14.06 4.73
C LEU A 64 2.00 -13.81 3.49
N SER A 65 2.57 -13.28 2.42
CA SER A 65 1.84 -13.05 1.18
C SER A 65 1.45 -14.36 0.46
N SER A 66 2.21 -15.45 0.64
CA SER A 66 1.85 -16.78 0.07
C SER A 66 0.58 -17.36 0.71
N ILE A 67 0.31 -17.04 1.99
CA ILE A 67 -0.92 -17.42 2.68
C ILE A 67 -2.08 -16.52 2.22
N LEU A 68 -1.84 -15.22 2.10
CA LEU A 68 -2.87 -14.24 1.72
C LEU A 68 -3.27 -14.33 0.26
N LYS A 69 -2.33 -14.60 -0.64
CA LYS A 69 -2.51 -14.61 -2.12
C LYS A 69 -3.30 -13.38 -2.59
N PRO A 70 -2.78 -12.16 -2.39
CA PRO A 70 -3.54 -10.94 -2.61
C PRO A 70 -3.88 -10.73 -4.09
N ASP A 71 -5.04 -10.15 -4.37
CA ASP A 71 -5.39 -9.64 -5.69
C ASP A 71 -4.70 -8.30 -5.96
N ILE A 72 -4.51 -7.50 -4.90
CA ILE A 72 -3.87 -6.18 -4.95
C ILE A 72 -2.80 -6.10 -3.84
N GLY A 73 -1.57 -5.76 -4.22
CA GLY A 73 -0.51 -5.39 -3.30
C GLY A 73 -0.28 -3.88 -3.30
N ILE A 74 0.13 -3.30 -2.16
CA ILE A 74 0.48 -1.88 -2.07
C ILE A 74 1.81 -1.72 -1.36
N ILE A 75 2.75 -0.98 -1.94
CA ILE A 75 3.99 -0.56 -1.30
C ILE A 75 3.96 0.96 -1.15
N THR A 76 3.80 1.46 0.08
CA THR A 76 3.62 2.90 0.34
C THR A 76 4.89 3.70 0.09
N ASN A 77 6.00 3.30 0.70
CA ASN A 77 7.31 3.92 0.56
C ASN A 77 8.43 3.00 1.04
N ILE A 78 9.66 3.36 0.72
CA ILE A 78 10.88 2.73 1.24
C ILE A 78 11.68 3.78 2.01
N SER A 79 11.97 3.49 3.26
CA SER A 79 12.85 4.29 4.11
C SER A 79 13.66 3.36 5.03
N GLU A 80 14.56 3.92 5.80
CA GLU A 80 15.49 3.22 6.70
C GLU A 80 14.83 2.53 7.92
N ALA A 81 13.49 2.41 7.93
CA ALA A 81 12.80 1.65 8.96
C ALA A 81 13.28 0.19 8.98
N HIS A 82 13.63 -0.33 10.15
CA HIS A 82 14.20 -1.66 10.39
C HIS A 82 15.64 -1.83 9.86
N ILE A 83 16.40 -0.75 9.68
CA ILE A 83 17.77 -0.79 9.16
C ILE A 83 18.72 -1.62 10.04
N GLU A 84 18.41 -1.77 11.32
CA GLU A 84 19.16 -2.62 12.26
C GLU A 84 19.18 -4.10 11.86
N ASN A 85 18.21 -4.53 11.03
CA ASN A 85 18.09 -5.91 10.56
C ASN A 85 18.55 -6.10 9.11
N PHE A 86 18.99 -5.03 8.43
CA PHE A 86 19.40 -5.03 7.03
C PHE A 86 20.69 -4.21 6.85
N ARG A 87 21.54 -4.62 5.92
CA ARG A 87 22.82 -3.94 5.66
C ARG A 87 22.63 -2.54 5.06
N ASN A 88 21.58 -2.36 4.29
CA ASN A 88 21.28 -1.11 3.59
C ASN A 88 19.81 -1.06 3.15
N ILE A 89 19.40 0.10 2.64
CA ILE A 89 18.03 0.35 2.19
C ILE A 89 17.64 -0.48 0.95
N ASP A 90 18.61 -0.92 0.13
CA ASP A 90 18.34 -1.77 -1.04
C ASP A 90 17.88 -3.16 -0.60
N GLU A 91 18.42 -3.69 0.50
CA GLU A 91 17.93 -4.92 1.11
C GLU A 91 16.51 -4.80 1.65
N ILE A 92 16.17 -3.64 2.24
CA ILE A 92 14.80 -3.34 2.66
C ILE A 92 13.86 -3.34 1.46
N ALA A 93 14.27 -2.72 0.35
CA ALA A 93 13.48 -2.73 -0.89
C ALA A 93 13.32 -4.15 -1.44
N LYS A 94 14.39 -4.96 -1.46
CA LYS A 94 14.33 -6.38 -1.86
C LYS A 94 13.36 -7.18 -1.00
N ALA A 95 13.44 -7.08 0.33
CA ALA A 95 12.52 -7.77 1.23
C ALA A 95 11.07 -7.33 1.01
N LYS A 96 10.80 -6.04 0.78
CA LYS A 96 9.44 -5.56 0.51
C LYS A 96 8.92 -5.96 -0.87
N SER A 97 9.80 -6.20 -1.85
CA SER A 97 9.41 -6.68 -3.18
C SER A 97 8.85 -8.11 -3.15
N GLU A 98 9.09 -8.87 -2.10
CA GLU A 98 8.61 -10.24 -1.92
C GLU A 98 7.09 -10.38 -2.07
N ILE A 99 6.31 -9.34 -1.72
CA ILE A 99 4.87 -9.36 -1.88
C ILE A 99 4.45 -9.54 -3.34
N ILE A 100 5.24 -9.06 -4.29
CA ILE A 100 4.91 -9.10 -5.73
C ILE A 100 4.81 -10.53 -6.25
N TYR A 101 5.63 -11.43 -5.72
CA TYR A 101 5.68 -12.83 -6.16
C TYR A 101 4.41 -13.64 -5.85
N ASN A 102 3.63 -13.20 -4.87
CA ASN A 102 2.43 -13.89 -4.42
C ASN A 102 1.12 -13.16 -4.77
N ILE A 103 1.20 -12.04 -5.50
CA ILE A 103 0.00 -11.43 -6.10
C ILE A 103 -0.55 -12.41 -7.13
N LYS A 104 -1.85 -12.64 -7.12
CA LYS A 104 -2.52 -13.52 -8.07
C LYS A 104 -2.24 -13.09 -9.51
N LYS A 105 -2.14 -14.05 -10.42
CA LYS A 105 -1.94 -13.77 -11.85
C LYS A 105 -2.99 -12.80 -12.39
N GLY A 106 -2.55 -11.74 -13.04
CA GLY A 106 -3.43 -10.67 -13.52
C GLY A 106 -3.83 -9.64 -12.46
N GLY A 107 -3.39 -9.83 -11.22
CA GLY A 107 -3.55 -8.86 -10.13
C GLY A 107 -2.69 -7.61 -10.31
N THR A 108 -2.73 -6.73 -9.31
CA THR A 108 -2.14 -5.39 -9.41
C THR A 108 -1.21 -5.10 -8.23
N ILE A 109 -0.09 -4.46 -8.50
CA ILE A 109 0.73 -3.79 -7.48
C ILE A 109 0.57 -2.27 -7.61
N ILE A 110 0.31 -1.60 -6.49
CA ILE A 110 0.21 -0.14 -6.41
C ILE A 110 1.51 0.39 -5.80
N LEU A 111 2.20 1.29 -6.50
CA LEU A 111 3.53 1.77 -6.17
C LEU A 111 3.60 3.30 -6.11
N ASN A 112 4.38 3.80 -5.16
CA ASN A 112 4.73 5.21 -5.10
C ASN A 112 5.72 5.55 -6.22
N ARG A 113 5.31 6.37 -7.19
CA ARG A 113 6.15 6.76 -8.33
C ARG A 113 7.27 7.73 -7.96
N ASP A 114 7.13 8.43 -6.86
CA ASP A 114 8.15 9.35 -6.36
C ASP A 114 9.23 8.65 -5.52
N ASP A 115 9.05 7.34 -5.25
CA ASP A 115 10.04 6.55 -4.51
C ASP A 115 11.20 6.16 -5.44
N LYS A 116 12.45 6.27 -4.95
CA LYS A 116 13.64 5.92 -5.72
C LYS A 116 13.68 4.47 -6.19
N PHE A 117 12.95 3.57 -5.51
CA PHE A 117 12.84 2.16 -5.87
C PHE A 117 11.68 1.83 -6.80
N TYR A 118 10.93 2.83 -7.28
CA TYR A 118 9.80 2.59 -8.18
C TYR A 118 10.17 1.70 -9.36
N ASN A 119 11.22 2.05 -10.11
CA ASN A 119 11.64 1.31 -11.30
C ASN A 119 12.09 -0.14 -10.96
N PHE A 120 12.66 -0.36 -9.79
CA PHE A 120 13.03 -1.68 -9.30
C PHE A 120 11.79 -2.57 -9.10
N PHE A 121 10.75 -2.05 -8.43
CA PHE A 121 9.50 -2.78 -8.22
C PHE A 121 8.73 -3.00 -9.52
N GLU A 122 8.65 -1.99 -10.38
CA GLU A 122 8.00 -2.06 -11.67
C GLU A 122 8.60 -3.17 -12.54
N LYS A 123 9.93 -3.26 -12.60
CA LYS A 123 10.65 -4.32 -13.32
C LYS A 123 10.30 -5.72 -12.80
N ILE A 124 10.23 -5.89 -11.48
CA ILE A 124 9.85 -7.18 -10.86
C ILE A 124 8.39 -7.51 -11.19
N ALA A 125 7.48 -6.53 -11.10
CA ALA A 125 6.07 -6.73 -11.40
C ALA A 125 5.86 -7.17 -12.86
N HIS A 126 6.49 -6.51 -13.82
CA HIS A 126 6.40 -6.88 -15.24
C HIS A 126 6.94 -8.29 -15.51
N LYS A 127 8.08 -8.66 -14.89
CA LYS A 127 8.64 -10.02 -15.00
C LYS A 127 7.64 -11.09 -14.50
N ASN A 128 6.85 -10.75 -13.48
CA ASN A 128 5.85 -11.65 -12.90
C ASN A 128 4.44 -11.48 -13.52
N LYS A 129 4.31 -10.69 -14.59
CA LYS A 129 3.02 -10.42 -15.28
C LYS A 129 1.96 -9.80 -14.35
N ILE A 130 2.39 -8.97 -13.40
CA ILE A 130 1.56 -8.21 -12.48
C ILE A 130 1.37 -6.80 -13.06
N LYS A 131 0.12 -6.31 -13.04
CA LYS A 131 -0.22 -4.95 -13.45
C LYS A 131 0.36 -3.94 -12.47
N VAL A 132 0.85 -2.81 -12.97
CA VAL A 132 1.36 -1.73 -12.13
C VAL A 132 0.41 -0.55 -12.20
N ARG A 133 -0.01 -0.04 -11.04
CA ARG A 133 -0.64 1.26 -10.87
C ARG A 133 0.25 2.12 -9.99
N SER A 134 0.29 3.40 -10.24
CA SER A 134 1.19 4.31 -9.52
C SER A 134 0.47 5.53 -8.97
N PHE A 135 0.95 6.02 -7.84
CA PHE A 135 0.51 7.26 -7.23
C PHE A 135 1.72 8.15 -6.89
N GLY A 136 1.50 9.45 -6.78
CA GLY A 136 2.55 10.40 -6.42
C GLY A 136 2.36 11.78 -7.04
N PHE A 137 3.36 12.64 -6.89
CA PHE A 137 3.41 13.98 -7.50
C PHE A 137 3.96 13.96 -8.93
N SER A 138 4.64 12.90 -9.33
CA SER A 138 5.16 12.74 -10.68
C SER A 138 4.05 12.86 -11.74
N LYS A 139 4.33 13.58 -12.83
CA LYS A 139 3.42 13.73 -13.97
C LYS A 139 3.03 12.40 -14.62
N LYS A 140 3.82 11.34 -14.40
CA LYS A 140 3.61 10.01 -14.97
C LYS A 140 2.83 9.07 -14.03
N SER A 141 2.33 9.56 -12.88
CA SER A 141 1.53 8.76 -11.96
C SER A 141 0.10 8.57 -12.47
N ASN A 142 -0.47 7.38 -12.27
CA ASN A 142 -1.90 7.13 -12.57
C ASN A 142 -2.81 7.93 -11.62
N VAL A 143 -2.43 7.99 -10.33
CA VAL A 143 -3.04 8.91 -9.36
C VAL A 143 -2.01 10.00 -9.06
N ARG A 144 -2.26 11.20 -9.57
CA ARG A 144 -1.32 12.32 -9.47
C ARG A 144 -1.83 13.37 -8.50
N PHE A 145 -1.07 13.67 -7.47
CA PHE A 145 -1.32 14.81 -6.60
C PHE A 145 -0.81 16.10 -7.26
N LEU A 146 -1.65 17.14 -7.29
CA LEU A 146 -1.28 18.42 -7.90
C LEU A 146 -0.88 19.45 -6.85
N ASN A 147 -1.87 19.92 -6.09
CA ASN A 147 -1.67 20.93 -5.06
C ASN A 147 -2.70 20.82 -3.94
N ILE A 148 -2.44 21.57 -2.88
CA ILE A 148 -3.32 21.68 -1.72
C ILE A 148 -3.78 23.13 -1.65
N LYS A 149 -5.10 23.34 -1.66
CA LYS A 149 -5.72 24.64 -1.38
C LYS A 149 -6.23 24.68 0.05
N LYS A 150 -5.74 25.63 0.83
CA LYS A 150 -6.24 25.91 2.19
C LYS A 150 -7.21 27.08 2.12
N THR A 151 -8.41 26.89 2.64
CA THR A 151 -9.38 27.96 2.90
C THR A 151 -9.56 28.11 4.40
N LYS A 152 -10.28 29.15 4.86
CA LYS A 152 -10.55 29.33 6.30
C LYS A 152 -11.29 28.14 6.94
N LYS A 153 -12.03 27.35 6.15
CA LYS A 153 -12.85 26.23 6.65
C LYS A 153 -12.38 24.85 6.22
N ASN A 154 -11.69 24.74 5.08
CA ASN A 154 -11.40 23.44 4.46
C ASN A 154 -9.98 23.39 3.88
N ILE A 155 -9.41 22.21 3.88
CA ILE A 155 -8.20 21.87 3.12
C ILE A 155 -8.64 20.93 2.01
N ILE A 156 -8.31 21.28 0.77
CA ILE A 156 -8.69 20.51 -0.42
C ILE A 156 -7.43 20.05 -1.14
N LEU A 157 -7.30 18.76 -1.34
CA LEU A 157 -6.29 18.16 -2.21
C LEU A 157 -6.87 18.06 -3.61
N LYS A 158 -6.18 18.67 -4.57
CA LYS A 158 -6.47 18.51 -5.99
C LYS A 158 -5.64 17.36 -6.53
N SER A 159 -6.29 16.39 -7.16
CA SER A 159 -5.64 15.22 -7.76
C SER A 159 -6.20 14.91 -9.15
N ILE A 160 -5.45 14.17 -9.94
CA ILE A 160 -5.89 13.57 -11.19
C ILE A 160 -5.84 12.05 -11.03
N VAL A 161 -6.91 11.38 -11.39
CA VAL A 161 -7.03 9.92 -11.41
C VAL A 161 -7.46 9.51 -12.82
N ASP A 162 -6.60 8.79 -13.53
CA ASP A 162 -6.85 8.35 -14.90
C ASP A 162 -7.37 9.49 -15.82
N GLU A 163 -6.66 10.64 -15.77
CA GLU A 163 -6.92 11.86 -16.54
C GLU A 163 -8.10 12.73 -16.06
N GLU A 164 -8.92 12.27 -15.11
CA GLU A 164 -10.00 13.04 -14.50
C GLU A 164 -9.55 13.77 -13.26
N GLU A 165 -10.05 15.01 -13.08
CA GLU A 165 -9.71 15.85 -11.95
C GLU A 165 -10.65 15.60 -10.75
N TYR A 166 -10.07 15.45 -9.57
CA TYR A 166 -10.79 15.26 -8.31
C TYR A 166 -10.36 16.28 -7.26
N LEU A 167 -11.34 16.77 -6.50
CA LEU A 167 -11.15 17.65 -5.35
C LEU A 167 -11.52 16.89 -4.10
N LEU A 168 -10.53 16.54 -3.29
CA LEU A 168 -10.70 15.73 -2.09
C LEU A 168 -10.56 16.60 -0.84
N PRO A 169 -11.59 16.72 0.00
CA PRO A 169 -11.44 17.35 1.31
C PRO A 169 -10.51 16.49 2.18
N ILE A 170 -9.52 17.14 2.79
CA ILE A 170 -8.54 16.47 3.65
C ILE A 170 -8.43 17.21 4.98
N ASN A 171 -8.02 16.49 6.03
CA ASN A 171 -7.89 17.06 7.38
C ASN A 171 -6.43 17.36 7.75
N ASN A 172 -5.48 16.92 6.95
CA ASN A 172 -4.06 17.05 7.24
C ASN A 172 -3.26 17.30 5.96
N THR A 173 -2.23 18.14 6.05
CA THR A 173 -1.33 18.48 4.94
C THR A 173 0.02 17.76 4.99
N ASN A 174 0.21 16.86 5.95
CA ASN A 174 1.44 16.08 6.04
C ASN A 174 1.60 15.20 4.78
N ARG A 175 2.77 15.24 4.17
CA ARG A 175 3.06 14.52 2.93
C ARG A 175 2.75 13.02 3.05
N ASN A 176 3.14 12.39 4.16
CA ASN A 176 2.87 10.96 4.36
C ASN A 176 1.38 10.64 4.48
N TYR A 177 0.58 11.57 5.05
CA TYR A 177 -0.87 11.44 5.10
C TYR A 177 -1.48 11.53 3.70
N ILE A 178 -1.07 12.53 2.90
CA ILE A 178 -1.53 12.70 1.52
C ILE A 178 -1.20 11.48 0.67
N MET A 179 -0.04 10.89 0.84
CA MET A 179 0.38 9.70 0.09
C MET A 179 -0.41 8.43 0.45
N ASN A 180 -1.23 8.45 1.51
CA ASN A 180 -2.10 7.35 1.93
C ASN A 180 -3.58 7.56 1.54
N ILE A 181 -3.96 8.74 1.06
CA ILE A 181 -5.30 9.05 0.54
C ILE A 181 -5.44 8.52 -0.89
#